data_abc260327f065f6a94ff0f74305ce07a
#
_entry.id   abc260327f065f6a94ff0f74305ce07a
#
_cell.length_a   1.000
_cell.length_b   1.000
_cell.length_c   1.000
_cell.angle_alpha   90.00
_cell.angle_beta   90.00
_cell.angle_gamma   90.00
#
_symmetry.space_group_name_H-M   'P 1'
#
loop_
_entity.id
_entity.type
_entity.pdbx_description
1 polymer ?
#
loop_
_entity_poly.entity_id
_entity_poly.type
_entity_poly.pdbx_seq_one_letter_code
_entity_poly.pdbx_strand_id
1 'polypeptide(L)'
;MIQSIHGVGIPDSKIAREITELVRDTESALLFHHSSRVYYFGALAGKHRGLSFDRELLYAGAMFHDMGLTRQYSSAAERFEVDGANAARDFLRGHGIAQTDIDTVWTAIALHTTPGIPQHMHPVVALVTAGVEMDVLGLTYPEYSAVERAAVVRAHPRPEHFKEDIIQAFYDGIKHKPETTFGNVKADVIADKEPHFHRGNFCSVIRRAAWPG
;
A
#
# COMPACT_ATOMS: atom_id res chain seq x y z
N MET A 1 -17.33 18.80 6.12
CA MET A 1 -16.79 18.20 7.37
C MET A 1 -15.91 17.03 6.98
N ILE A 2 -14.63 17.06 7.37
CA ILE A 2 -13.70 15.94 7.14
C ILE A 2 -14.21 14.77 7.96
N GLN A 3 -14.57 13.70 7.28
CA GLN A 3 -15.12 12.51 7.93
C GLN A 3 -14.00 11.80 8.69
N SER A 4 -14.01 11.86 10.02
CA SER A 4 -13.06 11.13 10.86
C SER A 4 -13.59 9.72 11.12
N ILE A 5 -12.77 8.71 10.89
CA ILE A 5 -13.06 7.30 11.21
C ILE A 5 -12.27 6.94 12.47
N HIS A 6 -12.97 6.72 13.57
CA HIS A 6 -12.38 6.39 14.89
C HIS A 6 -11.22 7.32 15.31
N GLY A 7 -11.36 8.63 15.04
CA GLY A 7 -10.35 9.63 15.37
C GLY A 7 -9.22 9.75 14.34
N VAL A 8 -9.27 8.97 13.26
CA VAL A 8 -8.40 9.11 12.09
C VAL A 8 -9.14 9.89 11.02
N GLY A 9 -8.59 11.03 10.60
CA GLY A 9 -9.09 11.82 9.46
C GLY A 9 -7.98 12.01 8.44
N ILE A 10 -8.33 12.16 7.17
CA ILE A 10 -7.39 12.59 6.14
C ILE A 10 -6.83 13.96 6.53
N PRO A 11 -5.52 14.21 6.39
CA PRO A 11 -4.95 15.53 6.65
C PRO A 11 -5.63 16.63 5.82
N ASP A 12 -5.91 17.77 6.46
CA ASP A 12 -6.57 18.91 5.78
C ASP A 12 -5.55 19.97 5.37
N SER A 13 -4.50 19.54 4.69
CA SER A 13 -3.50 20.42 4.09
C SER A 13 -3.76 20.60 2.59
N LYS A 14 -3.14 21.62 2.01
CA LYS A 14 -3.15 21.81 0.56
C LYS A 14 -2.56 20.59 -0.16
N ILE A 15 -1.42 20.11 0.32
CA ILE A 15 -0.71 18.97 -0.27
C ILE A 15 -1.55 17.68 -0.21
N ALA A 16 -2.22 17.40 0.89
CA ALA A 16 -3.08 16.21 1.01
C ALA A 16 -4.28 16.27 0.05
N ARG A 17 -4.85 17.46 -0.18
CA ARG A 17 -5.93 17.64 -1.17
C ARG A 17 -5.43 17.39 -2.60
N GLU A 18 -4.27 17.96 -2.95
CA GLU A 18 -3.65 17.79 -4.27
C GLU A 18 -3.22 16.33 -4.52
N ILE A 19 -2.72 15.63 -3.48
CA ILE A 19 -2.47 14.17 -3.54
C ILE A 19 -3.78 13.44 -3.85
N THR A 20 -4.85 13.77 -3.13
CA THR A 20 -6.16 13.12 -3.32
C THR A 20 -6.67 13.28 -4.75
N GLU A 21 -6.57 14.50 -5.30
CA GLU A 21 -7.00 14.82 -6.67
C GLU A 21 -6.16 14.06 -7.69
N LEU A 22 -4.82 14.14 -7.58
CA LEU A 22 -3.90 13.47 -8.49
C LEU A 22 -4.12 11.95 -8.54
N VAL A 23 -4.21 11.31 -7.36
CA VAL A 23 -4.39 9.85 -7.29
C VAL A 23 -5.76 9.44 -7.81
N ARG A 24 -6.82 10.19 -7.47
CA ARG A 24 -8.18 9.94 -7.99
C ARG A 24 -8.26 10.03 -9.51
N ASP A 25 -7.54 10.99 -10.10
CA ASP A 25 -7.56 11.23 -11.54
C ASP A 25 -6.69 10.23 -12.31
N THR A 26 -5.79 9.53 -11.62
CA THR A 26 -4.80 8.61 -12.22
C THR A 26 -5.15 7.15 -12.01
N GLU A 27 -5.55 6.78 -10.81
CA GLU A 27 -5.88 5.40 -10.44
C GLU A 27 -7.32 5.03 -10.85
N SER A 28 -7.56 3.73 -11.03
CA SER A 28 -8.93 3.22 -11.12
C SER A 28 -9.64 3.43 -9.77
N ALA A 29 -10.97 3.41 -9.76
CA ALA A 29 -11.75 3.49 -8.53
C ALA A 29 -11.38 2.38 -7.53
N LEU A 30 -11.02 1.18 -8.03
CA LEU A 30 -10.54 0.07 -7.21
C LEU A 30 -9.28 0.45 -6.44
N LEU A 31 -8.23 0.92 -7.14
CA LEU A 31 -6.94 1.30 -6.55
C LEU A 31 -7.09 2.53 -5.66
N PHE A 32 -7.80 3.58 -6.09
CA PHE A 32 -8.04 4.76 -5.26
C PHE A 32 -8.70 4.43 -3.91
N HIS A 33 -9.72 3.57 -3.92
CA HIS A 33 -10.34 3.13 -2.67
C HIS A 33 -9.45 2.21 -1.86
N HIS A 34 -8.64 1.37 -2.51
CA HIS A 34 -7.61 0.56 -1.86
C HIS A 34 -6.59 1.46 -1.16
N SER A 35 -5.96 2.39 -1.86
CA SER A 35 -4.98 3.34 -1.32
C SER A 35 -5.53 4.14 -0.14
N SER A 36 -6.80 4.57 -0.24
CA SER A 36 -7.49 5.25 0.87
C SER A 36 -7.66 4.34 2.09
N ARG A 37 -8.06 3.06 1.92
CA ARG A 37 -8.18 2.09 3.03
C ARG A 37 -6.82 1.78 3.64
N VAL A 38 -5.77 1.69 2.83
CA VAL A 38 -4.38 1.52 3.32
C VAL A 38 -4.00 2.62 4.30
N TYR A 39 -4.31 3.89 3.98
CA TYR A 39 -4.11 4.99 4.91
C TYR A 39 -4.86 4.79 6.23
N TYR A 40 -6.16 4.50 6.18
CA TYR A 40 -6.97 4.36 7.39
C TYR A 40 -6.51 3.17 8.25
N PHE A 41 -6.25 2.03 7.66
CA PHE A 41 -5.75 0.85 8.40
C PHE A 41 -4.35 1.07 8.94
N GLY A 42 -3.45 1.69 8.19
CA GLY A 42 -2.12 2.08 8.68
C GLY A 42 -2.21 3.04 9.88
N ALA A 43 -3.02 4.08 9.78
CA ALA A 43 -3.19 5.05 10.87
C ALA A 43 -3.87 4.44 12.11
N LEU A 44 -4.86 3.56 11.94
CA LEU A 44 -5.46 2.79 13.04
C LEU A 44 -4.44 1.85 13.69
N ALA A 45 -3.61 1.14 12.89
CA ALA A 45 -2.52 0.32 13.41
C ALA A 45 -1.54 1.15 14.28
N GLY A 46 -1.14 2.33 13.78
CA GLY A 46 -0.30 3.25 14.54
C GLY A 46 -0.92 3.65 15.86
N LYS A 47 -2.21 3.97 15.87
CA LYS A 47 -2.96 4.30 17.09
C LYS A 47 -3.02 3.12 18.07
N HIS A 48 -3.36 1.91 17.59
CA HIS A 48 -3.42 0.71 18.43
C HIS A 48 -2.07 0.36 19.06
N ARG A 49 -0.98 0.60 18.33
CA ARG A 49 0.39 0.33 18.77
C ARG A 49 1.02 1.49 19.58
N GLY A 50 0.29 2.60 19.77
CA GLY A 50 0.80 3.78 20.48
C GLY A 50 1.98 4.46 19.77
N LEU A 51 2.09 4.34 18.45
CA LEU A 51 3.17 4.93 17.66
C LEU A 51 2.91 6.41 17.38
N SER A 52 3.97 7.22 17.48
CA SER A 52 3.97 8.59 16.95
C SER A 52 4.41 8.57 15.49
N PHE A 53 3.64 9.18 14.60
CA PHE A 53 3.94 9.26 13.17
C PHE A 53 3.35 10.53 12.56
N ASP A 54 3.97 11.00 11.49
CA ASP A 54 3.43 12.08 10.68
C ASP A 54 2.30 11.54 9.80
N ARG A 55 1.11 12.12 9.95
CA ARG A 55 -0.11 11.69 9.25
C ARG A 55 -0.10 12.08 7.78
N GLU A 56 0.56 13.19 7.44
CA GLU A 56 0.65 13.64 6.06
C GLU A 56 1.62 12.78 5.26
N LEU A 57 2.77 12.42 5.85
CA LEU A 57 3.71 11.48 5.23
C LEU A 57 3.09 10.08 5.09
N LEU A 58 2.35 9.61 6.11
CA LEU A 58 1.63 8.35 6.00
C LEU A 58 0.57 8.40 4.90
N TYR A 59 -0.16 9.53 4.77
CA TYR A 59 -1.15 9.72 3.72
C TYR A 59 -0.51 9.71 2.34
N ALA A 60 0.59 10.44 2.16
CA ALA A 60 1.35 10.43 0.91
C ALA A 60 1.83 9.02 0.54
N GLY A 61 2.46 8.31 1.48
CA GLY A 61 2.92 6.94 1.26
C GLY A 61 1.79 5.99 0.87
N ALA A 62 0.67 6.05 1.58
CA ALA A 62 -0.49 5.20 1.31
C ALA A 62 -1.17 5.53 -0.04
N MET A 63 -1.27 6.80 -0.41
CA MET A 63 -1.93 7.19 -1.67
C MET A 63 -1.09 6.91 -2.91
N PHE A 64 0.24 7.02 -2.82
CA PHE A 64 1.12 6.81 -3.97
C PHE A 64 1.63 5.37 -4.15
N HIS A 65 1.38 4.45 -3.21
CA HIS A 65 2.07 3.16 -3.21
C HIS A 65 1.82 2.31 -4.48
N ASP A 66 0.64 2.40 -5.06
CA ASP A 66 0.24 1.66 -6.26
C ASP A 66 0.26 2.51 -7.56
N MET A 67 0.68 3.77 -7.49
CA MET A 67 0.74 4.65 -8.66
C MET A 67 1.58 4.06 -9.81
N GLY A 68 2.62 3.30 -9.49
CA GLY A 68 3.45 2.61 -10.49
C GLY A 68 2.75 1.48 -11.24
N LEU A 69 1.56 1.05 -10.83
CA LEU A 69 0.70 0.14 -11.58
C LEU A 69 -0.05 0.86 -12.72
N THR A 70 -0.10 2.19 -12.69
CA THR A 70 -0.84 2.97 -13.67
C THR A 70 0.01 3.23 -14.91
N ARG A 71 -0.64 3.31 -16.08
CA ARG A 71 0.05 3.54 -17.36
C ARG A 71 0.88 4.83 -17.37
N GLN A 72 0.44 5.85 -16.67
CA GLN A 72 1.07 7.16 -16.66
C GLN A 72 2.41 7.15 -15.93
N TYR A 73 2.54 6.35 -14.87
CA TYR A 73 3.72 6.33 -13.99
C TYR A 73 4.56 5.06 -14.12
N SER A 74 4.09 4.04 -14.86
CA SER A 74 4.85 2.81 -15.08
C SER A 74 5.98 3.04 -16.08
N SER A 75 7.21 2.77 -15.67
CA SER A 75 8.38 2.70 -16.56
C SER A 75 8.50 1.32 -17.20
N ALA A 76 9.43 1.18 -18.15
CA ALA A 76 9.68 -0.08 -18.83
C ALA A 76 10.57 -1.06 -18.05
N ALA A 77 11.38 -0.57 -17.11
CA ALA A 77 12.47 -1.34 -16.52
C ALA A 77 12.45 -1.40 -14.99
N GLU A 78 11.78 -0.45 -14.31
CA GLU A 78 11.74 -0.44 -12.86
C GLU A 78 10.58 -1.25 -12.29
N ARG A 79 10.73 -1.71 -11.08
CA ARG A 79 9.63 -2.30 -10.31
C ARG A 79 8.53 -1.25 -10.12
N PHE A 80 7.26 -1.69 -10.09
CA PHE A 80 6.15 -0.75 -9.91
C PHE A 80 6.23 0.01 -8.58
N GLU A 81 6.76 -0.60 -7.53
CA GLU A 81 6.98 0.03 -6.24
C GLU A 81 7.99 1.20 -6.35
N VAL A 82 9.03 1.04 -7.19
CA VAL A 82 10.01 2.09 -7.47
C VAL A 82 9.38 3.20 -8.31
N ASP A 83 8.59 2.85 -9.31
CA ASP A 83 7.85 3.81 -10.13
C ASP A 83 6.90 4.66 -9.27
N GLY A 84 6.12 4.05 -8.38
CA GLY A 84 5.25 4.74 -7.43
C GLY A 84 6.03 5.63 -6.45
N ALA A 85 7.14 5.12 -5.92
CA ALA A 85 8.02 5.88 -5.03
C ALA A 85 8.64 7.10 -5.73
N ASN A 86 9.03 6.97 -7.00
CA ASN A 86 9.56 8.07 -7.80
C ASN A 86 8.47 9.12 -8.09
N ALA A 87 7.24 8.70 -8.39
CA ALA A 87 6.11 9.61 -8.56
C ALA A 87 5.86 10.44 -7.29
N ALA A 88 5.85 9.79 -6.12
CA ALA A 88 5.70 10.47 -4.83
C ALA A 88 6.87 11.44 -4.56
N ARG A 89 8.12 11.02 -4.80
CA ARG A 89 9.31 11.84 -4.64
C ARG A 89 9.22 13.13 -5.47
N ASP A 90 8.86 13.00 -6.74
CA ASP A 90 8.85 14.15 -7.66
C ASP A 90 7.71 15.12 -7.31
N PHE A 91 6.55 14.59 -6.90
CA PHE A 91 5.43 15.38 -6.39
C PHE A 91 5.82 16.13 -5.12
N LEU A 92 6.33 15.44 -4.10
CA LEU A 92 6.69 16.04 -2.81
C LEU A 92 7.82 17.07 -2.93
N ARG A 93 8.80 16.81 -3.81
CA ARG A 93 9.86 17.76 -4.11
C ARG A 93 9.32 19.04 -4.74
N GLY A 94 8.37 18.93 -5.65
CA GLY A 94 7.66 20.07 -6.24
C GLY A 94 6.91 20.93 -5.23
N HIS A 95 6.57 20.36 -4.07
CA HIS A 95 5.90 21.04 -2.95
C HIS A 95 6.86 21.52 -1.86
N GLY A 96 8.17 21.38 -2.05
CA GLY A 96 9.17 21.86 -1.09
C GLY A 96 9.26 21.05 0.19
N ILE A 97 8.82 19.78 0.19
CA ILE A 97 8.95 18.88 1.34
C ILE A 97 10.44 18.56 1.56
N ALA A 98 10.85 18.43 2.83
CA ALA A 98 12.22 18.14 3.20
C ALA A 98 12.69 16.79 2.64
N GLN A 99 13.94 16.69 2.22
CA GLN A 99 14.47 15.47 1.59
C GLN A 99 14.36 14.24 2.51
N THR A 100 14.54 14.40 3.81
CA THR A 100 14.40 13.31 4.80
C THR A 100 12.98 12.72 4.83
N ASP A 101 11.97 13.58 4.68
CA ASP A 101 10.57 13.17 4.65
C ASP A 101 10.23 12.50 3.31
N ILE A 102 10.78 13.05 2.21
CA ILE A 102 10.67 12.43 0.87
C ILE A 102 11.30 11.03 0.89
N ASP A 103 12.51 10.87 1.46
CA ASP A 103 13.18 9.57 1.55
C ASP A 103 12.39 8.57 2.41
N THR A 104 11.73 9.05 3.45
CA THR A 104 10.84 8.22 4.29
C THR A 104 9.64 7.72 3.48
N VAL A 105 8.94 8.60 2.75
CA VAL A 105 7.80 8.23 1.90
C VAL A 105 8.25 7.32 0.76
N TRP A 106 9.37 7.63 0.10
CA TRP A 106 9.93 6.81 -0.96
C TRP A 106 10.21 5.39 -0.47
N THR A 107 10.85 5.26 0.70
CA THR A 107 11.16 3.97 1.32
C THR A 107 9.89 3.19 1.68
N ALA A 108 8.88 3.89 2.21
CA ALA A 108 7.60 3.27 2.55
C ALA A 108 6.94 2.64 1.32
N ILE A 109 6.94 3.35 0.19
CA ILE A 109 6.38 2.89 -1.07
C ILE A 109 7.24 1.77 -1.67
N ALA A 110 8.55 1.95 -1.75
CA ALA A 110 9.46 0.97 -2.37
C ALA A 110 9.48 -0.39 -1.66
N LEU A 111 9.12 -0.44 -0.36
CA LEU A 111 9.16 -1.65 0.44
C LEU A 111 7.79 -2.24 0.80
N HIS A 112 6.67 -1.63 0.37
CA HIS A 112 5.33 -2.06 0.81
C HIS A 112 4.96 -3.50 0.43
N THR A 113 5.62 -4.08 -0.58
CA THR A 113 5.47 -5.50 -0.97
C THR A 113 6.57 -6.41 -0.42
N THR A 114 7.42 -5.92 0.49
CA THR A 114 8.55 -6.66 1.05
C THR A 114 8.25 -7.11 2.48
N PRO A 115 7.78 -8.37 2.69
CA PRO A 115 7.39 -8.82 4.02
C PRO A 115 8.60 -8.93 4.97
N GLY A 116 8.38 -8.67 6.25
CA GLY A 116 9.33 -8.94 7.31
C GLY A 116 10.43 -7.89 7.50
N ILE A 117 10.43 -6.78 6.74
CA ILE A 117 11.43 -5.71 6.86
C ILE A 117 10.80 -4.39 7.35
N PRO A 118 9.72 -3.88 6.74
CA PRO A 118 9.18 -2.55 7.05
C PRO A 118 8.80 -2.33 8.51
N GLN A 119 8.33 -3.36 9.21
CA GLN A 119 7.95 -3.27 10.62
C GLN A 119 9.10 -2.90 11.57
N HIS A 120 10.35 -3.00 11.12
CA HIS A 120 11.55 -2.66 11.89
C HIS A 120 12.12 -1.28 11.50
N MET A 121 11.43 -0.54 10.63
CA MET A 121 11.87 0.75 10.09
C MET A 121 11.11 1.94 10.70
N HIS A 122 11.26 3.10 10.08
CA HIS A 122 10.54 4.31 10.48
C HIS A 122 9.02 4.05 10.56
N PRO A 123 8.29 4.61 11.55
CA PRO A 123 6.86 4.34 11.73
C PRO A 123 6.02 4.49 10.44
N VAL A 124 6.26 5.49 9.61
CA VAL A 124 5.54 5.68 8.34
C VAL A 124 5.76 4.48 7.42
N VAL A 125 7.00 3.97 7.31
CA VAL A 125 7.34 2.79 6.48
C VAL A 125 6.59 1.56 6.97
N ALA A 126 6.64 1.31 8.27
CA ALA A 126 5.95 0.20 8.92
C ALA A 126 4.42 0.28 8.75
N LEU A 127 3.85 1.48 8.83
CA LEU A 127 2.40 1.68 8.80
C LEU A 127 1.81 1.65 7.40
N VAL A 128 2.51 2.10 6.36
CA VAL A 128 2.07 1.88 4.96
C VAL A 128 1.96 0.39 4.69
N THR A 129 3.00 -0.39 5.00
CA THR A 129 2.99 -1.85 4.82
C THR A 129 1.89 -2.51 5.65
N ALA A 130 1.70 -2.12 6.93
CA ALA A 130 0.63 -2.66 7.77
C ALA A 130 -0.77 -2.39 7.19
N GLY A 131 -0.99 -1.22 6.59
CA GLY A 131 -2.23 -0.89 5.89
C GLY A 131 -2.47 -1.78 4.66
N VAL A 132 -1.45 -1.99 3.83
CA VAL A 132 -1.50 -2.89 2.66
C VAL A 132 -1.78 -4.33 3.08
N GLU A 133 -1.02 -4.85 4.06
CA GLU A 133 -1.18 -6.22 4.58
C GLU A 133 -2.58 -6.44 5.17
N MET A 134 -3.14 -5.45 5.86
CA MET A 134 -4.50 -5.52 6.37
C MET A 134 -5.53 -5.52 5.24
N ASP A 135 -5.44 -4.58 4.29
CA ASP A 135 -6.49 -4.45 3.27
C ASP A 135 -6.45 -5.59 2.25
N VAL A 136 -5.27 -6.00 1.80
CA VAL A 136 -5.14 -7.04 0.75
C VAL A 136 -5.09 -8.44 1.33
N LEU A 137 -4.26 -8.65 2.37
CA LEU A 137 -3.95 -9.98 2.89
C LEU A 137 -4.77 -10.35 4.14
N GLY A 138 -5.35 -9.37 4.84
CA GLY A 138 -6.07 -9.58 6.09
C GLY A 138 -5.19 -10.12 7.22
N LEU A 139 -3.86 -9.90 7.19
CA LEU A 139 -2.94 -10.53 8.14
C LEU A 139 -3.22 -10.14 9.60
N THR A 140 -3.66 -8.91 9.82
CA THR A 140 -3.98 -8.38 11.16
C THR A 140 -5.50 -8.16 11.36
N TYR A 141 -6.32 -8.85 10.58
CA TYR A 141 -7.77 -8.70 10.59
C TYR A 141 -8.41 -8.71 11.99
N PRO A 142 -8.03 -9.62 12.93
CA PRO A 142 -8.59 -9.63 14.28
C PRO A 142 -8.17 -8.44 15.17
N GLU A 143 -7.09 -7.73 14.82
CA GLU A 143 -6.62 -6.56 15.59
C GLU A 143 -7.54 -5.35 15.42
N TYR A 144 -8.38 -5.33 14.39
CA TYR A 144 -9.36 -4.28 14.13
C TYR A 144 -10.76 -4.76 14.51
N SER A 145 -11.49 -3.94 15.25
CA SER A 145 -12.89 -4.23 15.56
C SER A 145 -13.76 -4.29 14.29
N ALA A 146 -14.86 -5.03 14.36
CA ALA A 146 -15.83 -5.07 13.26
C ALA A 146 -16.38 -3.67 12.89
N VAL A 147 -16.49 -2.78 13.89
CA VAL A 147 -16.98 -1.40 13.71
C VAL A 147 -15.95 -0.57 12.95
N GLU A 148 -14.65 -0.68 13.25
CA GLU A 148 -13.58 0.00 12.52
C GLU A 148 -13.54 -0.47 11.07
N ARG A 149 -13.50 -1.78 10.84
CA ARG A 149 -13.50 -2.33 9.47
C ARG A 149 -14.70 -1.88 8.66
N ALA A 150 -15.90 -1.95 9.24
CA ALA A 150 -17.13 -1.53 8.57
C ALA A 150 -17.14 -0.02 8.27
N ALA A 151 -16.58 0.81 9.17
CA ALA A 151 -16.51 2.26 8.96
C ALA A 151 -15.56 2.61 7.81
N VAL A 152 -14.38 1.97 7.74
CA VAL A 152 -13.41 2.16 6.64
C VAL A 152 -14.00 1.71 5.31
N VAL A 153 -14.59 0.51 5.24
CA VAL A 153 -15.18 -0.04 4.01
C VAL A 153 -16.39 0.77 3.54
N ARG A 154 -17.18 1.34 4.46
CA ARG A 154 -18.32 2.21 4.09
C ARG A 154 -17.84 3.53 3.47
N ALA A 155 -16.74 4.09 3.96
CA ALA A 155 -16.17 5.34 3.42
C ALA A 155 -15.45 5.11 2.09
N HIS A 156 -14.75 3.98 1.98
CA HIS A 156 -13.99 3.58 0.80
C HIS A 156 -14.39 2.17 0.41
N PRO A 157 -15.38 2.02 -0.49
CA PRO A 157 -15.98 0.73 -0.81
C PRO A 157 -14.98 -0.34 -1.24
N ARG A 158 -15.21 -1.56 -0.75
CA ARG A 158 -14.52 -2.77 -1.15
C ARG A 158 -15.52 -3.61 -1.97
N PRO A 159 -15.37 -3.74 -3.30
CA PRO A 159 -16.33 -4.48 -4.12
C PRO A 159 -16.34 -5.97 -3.78
N GLU A 160 -17.43 -6.65 -4.13
CA GLU A 160 -17.63 -8.07 -3.83
C GLU A 160 -16.49 -8.96 -4.38
N HIS A 161 -15.98 -8.63 -5.57
CA HIS A 161 -14.91 -9.39 -6.22
C HIS A 161 -13.51 -8.79 -5.99
N PHE A 162 -13.32 -7.98 -4.97
CA PHE A 162 -12.07 -7.25 -4.72
C PHE A 162 -10.82 -8.14 -4.81
N LYS A 163 -10.88 -9.38 -4.33
CA LYS A 163 -9.72 -10.28 -4.31
C LYS A 163 -9.20 -10.59 -5.72
N GLU A 164 -10.09 -10.89 -6.64
CA GLU A 164 -9.70 -11.15 -8.02
C GLU A 164 -9.42 -9.84 -8.78
N ASP A 165 -10.17 -8.79 -8.50
CA ASP A 165 -9.99 -7.49 -9.13
C ASP A 165 -8.62 -6.87 -8.78
N ILE A 166 -8.18 -6.98 -7.52
CA ILE A 166 -6.84 -6.48 -7.13
C ILE A 166 -5.72 -7.32 -7.74
N ILE A 167 -5.87 -8.65 -7.82
CA ILE A 167 -4.92 -9.52 -8.52
C ILE A 167 -4.84 -9.14 -10.01
N GLN A 168 -5.98 -8.85 -10.63
CA GLN A 168 -6.03 -8.43 -12.02
C GLN A 168 -5.35 -7.07 -12.22
N ALA A 169 -5.57 -6.11 -11.30
CA ALA A 169 -4.92 -4.80 -11.36
C ALA A 169 -3.39 -4.91 -11.26
N PHE A 170 -2.87 -5.75 -10.35
CA PHE A 170 -1.44 -6.07 -10.28
C PHE A 170 -0.93 -6.68 -11.60
N TYR A 171 -1.62 -7.69 -12.13
CA TYR A 171 -1.23 -8.32 -13.40
C TYR A 171 -1.16 -7.30 -14.53
N ASP A 172 -2.17 -6.45 -14.67
CA ASP A 172 -2.22 -5.43 -15.74
C ASP A 172 -1.09 -4.41 -15.60
N GLY A 173 -0.71 -4.05 -14.38
CA GLY A 173 0.38 -3.12 -14.10
C GLY A 173 1.79 -3.67 -14.31
N ILE A 174 1.98 -5.01 -14.27
CA ILE A 174 3.32 -5.61 -14.32
C ILE A 174 3.56 -6.56 -15.52
N LYS A 175 2.51 -7.03 -16.22
CA LYS A 175 2.61 -8.03 -17.29
C LYS A 175 3.54 -7.63 -18.44
N HIS A 176 3.77 -6.34 -18.63
CA HIS A 176 4.62 -5.81 -19.71
C HIS A 176 6.10 -5.70 -19.31
N LYS A 177 6.44 -5.97 -18.04
CA LYS A 177 7.80 -5.93 -17.48
C LYS A 177 8.05 -7.10 -16.50
N PRO A 178 7.82 -8.36 -16.91
CA PRO A 178 7.88 -9.52 -16.03
C PRO A 178 9.26 -9.75 -15.40
N GLU A 179 10.34 -9.28 -16.02
CA GLU A 179 11.71 -9.35 -15.50
C GLU A 179 11.90 -8.54 -14.21
N THR A 180 11.05 -7.53 -13.97
CA THR A 180 11.10 -6.74 -12.73
C THR A 180 10.55 -7.49 -11.52
N THR A 181 9.96 -8.65 -11.72
CA THR A 181 9.38 -9.51 -10.67
C THR A 181 10.38 -10.50 -10.08
N PHE A 182 11.68 -10.36 -10.38
CA PHE A 182 12.72 -11.21 -9.82
C PHE A 182 12.64 -11.28 -8.30
N GLY A 183 12.61 -12.50 -7.79
CA GLY A 183 11.98 -12.80 -6.52
C GLY A 183 12.91 -12.91 -5.31
N ASN A 184 12.62 -13.83 -4.43
CA ASN A 184 13.31 -14.03 -3.16
C ASN A 184 14.45 -15.05 -3.34
N VAL A 185 15.70 -14.56 -3.39
CA VAL A 185 16.91 -15.38 -3.60
C VAL A 185 17.06 -16.54 -2.58
N LYS A 186 16.60 -16.34 -1.34
CA LYS A 186 16.64 -17.39 -0.30
C LYS A 186 15.69 -18.54 -0.64
N ALA A 187 14.50 -18.21 -1.14
CA ALA A 187 13.54 -19.20 -1.58
C ALA A 187 14.04 -19.96 -2.82
N ASP A 188 14.77 -19.29 -3.71
CA ASP A 188 15.39 -19.92 -4.87
C ASP A 188 16.45 -20.95 -4.45
N VAL A 189 17.32 -20.58 -3.49
CA VAL A 189 18.34 -21.48 -2.94
C VAL A 189 17.71 -22.71 -2.27
N ILE A 190 16.67 -22.54 -1.46
CA ILE A 190 15.99 -23.66 -0.82
C ILE A 190 15.31 -24.54 -1.86
N ALA A 191 14.64 -23.94 -2.87
CA ALA A 191 13.98 -24.70 -3.93
C ALA A 191 14.97 -25.52 -4.78
N ASP A 192 16.23 -25.05 -4.95
CA ASP A 192 17.28 -25.79 -5.64
C ASP A 192 17.78 -27.01 -4.85
N LYS A 193 17.78 -26.94 -3.52
CA LYS A 193 18.33 -27.99 -2.64
C LYS A 193 17.30 -28.94 -2.07
N GLU A 194 16.05 -28.47 -1.92
CA GLU A 194 14.97 -29.20 -1.25
C GLU A 194 13.81 -29.48 -2.22
N PRO A 195 13.77 -30.70 -2.83
CA PRO A 195 12.76 -31.03 -3.84
C PRO A 195 11.29 -30.93 -3.37
N HIS A 196 11.07 -30.99 -2.07
CA HIS A 196 9.72 -30.89 -1.46
C HIS A 196 9.38 -29.50 -0.96
N PHE A 197 10.25 -28.50 -1.17
CA PHE A 197 9.96 -27.13 -0.78
C PHE A 197 8.92 -26.50 -1.71
N HIS A 198 7.84 -26.00 -1.12
CA HIS A 198 6.79 -25.27 -1.83
C HIS A 198 6.79 -23.81 -1.42
N ARG A 199 6.99 -22.91 -2.37
CA ARG A 199 6.92 -21.47 -2.13
C ARG A 199 5.49 -21.08 -1.75
N GLY A 200 5.37 -20.15 -0.81
CA GLY A 200 4.13 -19.42 -0.62
C GLY A 200 3.75 -18.64 -1.90
N ASN A 201 2.46 -18.59 -2.18
CA ASN A 201 1.95 -17.89 -3.35
C ASN A 201 1.08 -16.70 -2.89
N PHE A 202 1.47 -15.48 -3.28
CA PHE A 202 0.80 -14.24 -2.90
C PHE A 202 -0.70 -14.23 -3.26
N CYS A 203 -1.06 -14.64 -4.49
CA CYS A 203 -2.46 -14.72 -4.91
C CYS A 203 -3.27 -15.70 -4.05
N SER A 204 -2.64 -16.82 -3.62
CA SER A 204 -3.28 -17.77 -2.71
C SER A 204 -3.50 -17.19 -1.32
N VAL A 205 -2.61 -16.31 -0.84
CA VAL A 205 -2.81 -15.60 0.45
C VAL A 205 -3.99 -14.63 0.34
N ILE A 206 -4.07 -13.85 -0.75
CA ILE A 206 -5.19 -12.93 -1.01
C ILE A 206 -6.52 -13.68 -1.01
N ARG A 207 -6.62 -14.79 -1.76
CA ARG A 207 -7.86 -15.56 -1.87
C ARG A 207 -8.32 -16.15 -0.54
N ARG A 208 -7.37 -16.48 0.36
CA ARG A 208 -7.64 -17.01 1.71
C ARG A 208 -7.75 -15.95 2.79
N ALA A 209 -7.58 -14.67 2.45
CA ALA A 209 -7.73 -13.58 3.41
C ALA A 209 -9.10 -13.62 4.10
N ALA A 210 -9.16 -13.19 5.36
CA ALA A 210 -10.35 -13.23 6.19
C ALA A 210 -11.48 -12.28 5.73
N TRP A 211 -11.19 -11.43 4.77
CA TRP A 211 -12.19 -10.55 4.16
C TRP A 211 -13.23 -11.35 3.40
N PRO A 212 -14.52 -10.98 3.48
CA PRO A 212 -15.54 -11.51 2.60
C PRO A 212 -15.31 -11.11 1.13
N GLY A 213 -15.81 -11.89 0.19
CA GLY A 213 -15.74 -11.65 -1.25
C GLY A 213 -14.75 -12.49 -1.99
#